data_181bcfd49bbda815977332b0dcf7bafe
#
_entry.id   181bcfd49bbda815977332b0dcf7bafe
#
_cell.length_a   1.000
_cell.length_b   1.000
_cell.length_c   1.000
_cell.angle_alpha   90.00
_cell.angle_beta   90.00
_cell.angle_gamma   90.00
#
_symmetry.space_group_name_H-M   'P 1'
#
loop_
_entity.id
_entity.type
_entity.pdbx_description
1 polymer ?
#
loop_
_entity_poly.entity_id
_entity_poly.type
_entity_poly.pdbx_seq_one_letter_code
_entity_poly.pdbx_strand_id
1 'polypeptide(L)'
;KKAAANGPAFKGLSFTMQVDPLDCTGCGNCADVCPAKNKALVMEPADTQLAEQANFDYLNTHVGYKDDIAPKAQNVKNSQFSQPLFEFSGACAGCGETPYIKAITQLFGDRMIVANATGCSSIYSGSFPASPYCKDKNGRGPAWANSLFEDNAEFGLGLRLGSQRLRETVAKLMADGLECNCCSAELKALFAEWLSNKENVEKTKEIAEKIVPMMKECNCDICQQLLEYKDL
;
A
#
# COMPACT_ATOMS: atom_id res chain seq x y z
N LYS A 1 15.35 14.74 -17.98
CA LYS A 1 14.57 15.16 -19.18
C LYS A 1 13.09 15.21 -18.82
N LYS A 2 12.34 16.19 -19.37
CA LYS A 2 10.90 16.32 -19.17
C LYS A 2 10.17 16.07 -20.49
N ALA A 3 9.04 15.39 -20.45
CA ALA A 3 8.13 15.20 -21.57
C ALA A 3 6.70 15.60 -21.15
N ALA A 4 5.85 15.96 -22.12
CA ALA A 4 4.44 16.13 -21.80
C ALA A 4 3.84 14.81 -21.34
N ALA A 5 3.07 14.83 -20.24
CA ALA A 5 2.44 13.62 -19.75
C ALA A 5 1.32 13.17 -20.71
N ASN A 6 1.22 11.87 -20.95
CA ASN A 6 0.29 11.29 -21.90
C ASN A 6 -0.96 10.74 -21.20
N GLY A 7 -2.12 11.18 -21.66
CA GLY A 7 -3.44 10.75 -21.19
C GLY A 7 -4.30 11.93 -20.73
N PRO A 8 -5.64 11.83 -20.85
CA PRO A 8 -6.55 12.93 -20.52
C PRO A 8 -6.46 13.38 -19.06
N ALA A 9 -6.25 12.44 -18.12
CA ALA A 9 -6.10 12.74 -16.69
C ALA A 9 -4.82 13.52 -16.36
N PHE A 10 -3.83 13.51 -17.25
CA PHE A 10 -2.53 14.16 -17.05
C PHE A 10 -2.35 15.44 -17.86
N LYS A 11 -3.42 15.97 -18.44
CA LYS A 11 -3.38 17.18 -19.25
C LYS A 11 -2.78 18.37 -18.48
N GLY A 12 -1.77 19.01 -19.06
CA GLY A 12 -1.06 20.12 -18.43
C GLY A 12 0.08 19.72 -17.49
N LEU A 13 0.28 18.44 -17.26
CA LEU A 13 1.38 17.92 -16.45
C LEU A 13 2.59 17.52 -17.31
N SER A 14 3.75 17.53 -16.71
CA SER A 14 4.99 17.02 -17.31
C SER A 14 5.37 15.68 -16.64
N PHE A 15 5.77 14.72 -17.46
CA PHE A 15 6.35 13.47 -17.00
C PHE A 15 7.87 13.61 -16.89
N THR A 16 8.43 13.16 -15.80
CA THR A 16 9.87 12.97 -15.62
C THR A 16 10.12 11.60 -14.99
N MET A 17 11.27 11.02 -15.28
CA MET A 17 11.76 9.84 -14.60
C MET A 17 13.05 10.23 -13.88
N GLN A 18 13.11 9.96 -12.60
CA GLN A 18 14.27 10.20 -11.77
C GLN A 18 14.70 8.87 -11.14
N VAL A 19 15.97 8.61 -11.12
CA VAL A 19 16.59 7.50 -10.41
C VAL A 19 17.10 8.04 -9.08
N ASP A 20 17.08 7.19 -8.04
CA ASP A 20 17.81 7.41 -6.80
C ASP A 20 19.26 6.94 -6.97
N PRO A 21 20.24 7.83 -7.14
CA PRO A 21 21.63 7.40 -7.37
C PRO A 21 22.26 6.68 -6.17
N LEU A 22 21.82 7.00 -4.96
CA LEU A 22 22.37 6.39 -3.72
C LEU A 22 21.88 4.96 -3.51
N ASP A 23 20.64 4.66 -3.93
CA ASP A 23 20.03 3.34 -3.75
C ASP A 23 20.02 2.48 -5.04
N CYS A 24 20.52 3.02 -6.15
CA CYS A 24 20.63 2.29 -7.42
C CYS A 24 21.70 1.19 -7.32
N THR A 25 21.28 -0.08 -7.47
CA THR A 25 22.19 -1.24 -7.46
C THR A 25 22.96 -1.45 -8.76
N GLY A 26 22.72 -0.64 -9.80
CA GLY A 26 23.42 -0.75 -11.08
C GLY A 26 23.10 -1.99 -11.92
N CYS A 27 21.96 -2.64 -11.71
CA CYS A 27 21.60 -3.90 -12.40
C CYS A 27 21.34 -3.78 -13.90
N GLY A 28 21.11 -2.58 -14.43
CA GLY A 28 20.89 -2.34 -15.87
C GLY A 28 19.50 -2.62 -16.41
N ASN A 29 18.63 -3.31 -15.66
CA ASN A 29 17.31 -3.75 -16.13
C ASN A 29 16.46 -2.62 -16.71
N CYS A 30 16.44 -1.45 -16.08
CA CYS A 30 15.65 -0.30 -16.56
C CYS A 30 16.15 0.25 -17.89
N ALA A 31 17.47 0.23 -18.12
CA ALA A 31 18.07 0.63 -19.40
C ALA A 31 17.79 -0.42 -20.49
N ASP A 32 17.87 -1.70 -20.16
CA ASP A 32 17.67 -2.79 -21.12
C ASP A 32 16.22 -2.83 -21.63
N VAL A 33 15.22 -2.72 -20.71
CA VAL A 33 13.80 -2.77 -21.08
C VAL A 33 13.24 -1.42 -21.54
N CYS A 34 14.03 -0.35 -21.57
CA CYS A 34 13.56 0.98 -21.96
C CYS A 34 12.95 0.97 -23.37
N PRO A 35 11.67 1.32 -23.56
CA PRO A 35 10.98 1.23 -24.84
C PRO A 35 11.29 2.38 -25.80
N ALA A 36 12.00 3.41 -25.35
CA ALA A 36 12.35 4.56 -26.19
C ALA A 36 13.34 4.16 -27.28
N LYS A 37 13.11 4.60 -28.54
CA LYS A 37 13.99 4.27 -29.67
C LYS A 37 15.47 4.54 -29.40
N ASN A 38 15.78 5.65 -28.73
CA ASN A 38 17.15 6.06 -28.40
C ASN A 38 17.45 5.85 -26.90
N LYS A 39 16.85 4.87 -26.25
CA LYS A 39 17.00 4.60 -24.81
C LYS A 39 16.95 5.90 -23.98
N ALA A 40 15.88 6.12 -23.25
CA ALA A 40 15.77 7.28 -22.36
C ALA A 40 16.64 7.12 -21.11
N LEU A 41 16.89 5.87 -20.71
CA LEU A 41 17.76 5.49 -19.61
C LEU A 41 19.01 4.84 -20.16
N VAL A 42 20.16 5.28 -19.66
CA VAL A 42 21.50 4.74 -19.97
C VAL A 42 22.26 4.54 -18.68
N MET A 43 23.15 3.57 -18.67
CA MET A 43 24.02 3.32 -17.52
C MET A 43 25.22 4.26 -17.57
N GLU A 44 25.47 4.94 -16.44
CA GLU A 44 26.59 5.82 -16.24
C GLU A 44 27.28 5.49 -14.90
N PRO A 45 28.57 5.83 -14.72
CA PRO A 45 29.23 5.65 -13.42
C PRO A 45 28.49 6.44 -12.32
N ALA A 46 28.25 5.79 -11.17
CA ALA A 46 27.43 6.34 -10.09
C ALA A 46 27.99 7.67 -9.53
N ASP A 47 29.30 7.78 -9.41
CA ASP A 47 30.00 8.99 -8.93
C ASP A 47 29.73 10.24 -9.80
N THR A 48 29.47 10.04 -11.09
CA THR A 48 29.11 11.13 -12.01
C THR A 48 27.64 11.59 -11.84
N GLN A 49 26.81 10.80 -11.18
CA GLN A 49 25.36 11.01 -11.06
C GLN A 49 24.89 11.40 -9.67
N LEU A 50 25.76 11.45 -8.67
CA LEU A 50 25.40 11.76 -7.28
C LEU A 50 24.70 13.10 -7.12
N ALA A 51 24.99 14.08 -7.95
CA ALA A 51 24.32 15.38 -7.93
C ALA A 51 22.81 15.30 -8.25
N GLU A 52 22.37 14.24 -8.94
CA GLU A 52 20.95 14.01 -9.26
C GLU A 52 20.14 13.58 -8.04
N GLN A 53 20.77 13.21 -6.93
CA GLN A 53 20.09 12.89 -5.67
C GLN A 53 19.17 14.03 -5.22
N ALA A 54 19.62 15.26 -5.33
CA ALA A 54 18.83 16.43 -4.97
C ALA A 54 17.53 16.55 -5.79
N ASN A 55 17.53 16.09 -7.04
CA ASN A 55 16.33 16.06 -7.87
C ASN A 55 15.35 14.96 -7.42
N PHE A 56 15.87 13.79 -7.03
CA PHE A 56 15.06 12.70 -6.48
C PHE A 56 14.39 13.12 -5.16
N ASP A 57 15.16 13.69 -4.25
CA ASP A 57 14.66 14.19 -2.97
C ASP A 57 13.59 15.26 -3.13
N TYR A 58 13.78 16.18 -4.08
CA TYR A 58 12.80 17.21 -4.42
C TYR A 58 11.48 16.61 -4.92
N LEU A 59 11.53 15.59 -5.79
CA LEU A 59 10.34 14.93 -6.29
C LEU A 59 9.57 14.23 -5.17
N ASN A 60 10.26 13.54 -4.29
CA ASN A 60 9.63 12.85 -3.15
C ASN A 60 8.98 13.81 -2.16
N THR A 61 9.63 14.95 -1.89
CA THR A 61 9.16 15.88 -0.86
C THR A 61 8.12 16.89 -1.36
N HIS A 62 8.18 17.31 -2.62
CA HIS A 62 7.39 18.44 -3.13
C HIS A 62 6.37 18.06 -4.20
N VAL A 63 6.61 17.01 -5.00
CA VAL A 63 5.70 16.65 -6.09
C VAL A 63 4.56 15.74 -5.61
N GLY A 64 4.84 14.83 -4.71
CA GLY A 64 3.87 13.89 -4.13
C GLY A 64 3.27 12.91 -5.15
N TYR A 65 2.49 11.99 -4.63
CA TYR A 65 1.82 10.95 -5.40
C TYR A 65 0.54 11.47 -6.07
N LYS A 66 0.00 10.74 -7.05
CA LYS A 66 -1.08 11.21 -7.94
C LYS A 66 -2.31 10.30 -7.92
N ASP A 67 -2.63 9.72 -6.75
CA ASP A 67 -3.77 8.81 -6.58
C ASP A 67 -5.12 9.45 -6.92
N ASP A 68 -5.24 10.76 -6.73
CA ASP A 68 -6.42 11.58 -7.02
C ASP A 68 -6.76 11.64 -8.52
N ILE A 69 -5.73 11.72 -9.36
CA ILE A 69 -5.90 11.82 -10.82
C ILE A 69 -5.57 10.52 -11.56
N ALA A 70 -4.87 9.60 -10.91
CA ALA A 70 -4.43 8.31 -11.47
C ALA A 70 -4.75 7.16 -10.50
N PRO A 71 -6.04 6.83 -10.28
CA PRO A 71 -6.42 5.75 -9.38
C PRO A 71 -5.75 4.42 -9.76
N LYS A 72 -5.05 3.81 -8.81
CA LYS A 72 -4.26 2.58 -9.02
C LYS A 72 -5.08 1.38 -9.50
N ALA A 73 -6.37 1.33 -9.16
CA ALA A 73 -7.27 0.25 -9.54
C ALA A 73 -7.64 0.24 -11.05
N GLN A 74 -7.44 1.34 -11.77
CA GLN A 74 -7.85 1.44 -13.17
C GLN A 74 -6.93 0.68 -14.14
N ASN A 75 -5.63 0.74 -13.93
CA ASN A 75 -4.63 0.07 -14.76
C ASN A 75 -3.24 0.09 -14.13
N VAL A 76 -2.35 -0.77 -14.66
CA VAL A 76 -0.96 -0.89 -14.18
C VAL A 76 -0.17 0.41 -14.28
N LYS A 77 -0.38 1.21 -15.35
CA LYS A 77 0.31 2.51 -15.50
C LYS A 77 -0.04 3.45 -14.34
N ASN A 78 -1.30 3.56 -13.98
CA ASN A 78 -1.75 4.44 -12.90
C ASN A 78 -1.17 4.02 -11.55
N SER A 79 -1.07 2.72 -11.29
CA SER A 79 -0.50 2.22 -10.03
C SER A 79 0.94 2.69 -9.79
N GLN A 80 1.68 3.06 -10.83
CA GLN A 80 3.05 3.56 -10.73
C GLN A 80 3.14 5.02 -10.23
N PHE A 81 2.02 5.72 -10.13
CA PHE A 81 1.94 7.09 -9.59
C PHE A 81 1.44 7.15 -8.14
N SER A 82 1.11 6.00 -7.57
CA SER A 82 0.80 5.85 -6.14
C SER A 82 2.08 5.67 -5.32
N GLN A 83 2.00 5.92 -4.01
CA GLN A 83 3.13 5.69 -3.12
C GLN A 83 3.55 4.21 -3.16
N PRO A 84 4.83 3.91 -3.41
CA PRO A 84 5.35 2.56 -3.25
C PRO A 84 5.31 2.14 -1.79
N LEU A 85 4.87 0.90 -1.54
CA LEU A 85 4.88 0.32 -0.19
C LEU A 85 5.91 -0.81 -0.04
N PHE A 86 6.72 -1.00 -1.08
CA PHE A 86 7.88 -1.89 -1.09
C PHE A 86 8.93 -1.30 -2.03
N GLU A 87 10.05 -0.82 -1.47
CA GLU A 87 11.18 -0.26 -2.23
C GLU A 87 12.50 -0.48 -1.51
N PHE A 88 13.60 -0.40 -2.29
CA PHE A 88 14.97 -0.44 -1.78
C PHE A 88 15.26 -1.67 -0.93
N SER A 89 14.79 -2.83 -1.39
CA SER A 89 15.07 -4.10 -0.73
C SER A 89 16.55 -4.45 -0.83
N GLY A 90 17.09 -5.10 0.19
CA GLY A 90 18.45 -5.65 0.17
C GLY A 90 18.61 -6.91 -0.71
N ALA A 91 17.70 -7.17 -1.65
CA ALA A 91 17.79 -8.27 -2.60
C ALA A 91 18.95 -8.07 -3.58
N CYS A 92 19.35 -9.15 -4.26
CA CYS A 92 20.40 -9.10 -5.29
C CYS A 92 20.03 -8.10 -6.41
N ALA A 93 21.05 -7.46 -6.98
CA ALA A 93 20.87 -6.62 -8.16
C ALA A 93 20.21 -7.42 -9.29
N GLY A 94 19.11 -6.89 -9.85
CA GLY A 94 18.34 -7.59 -10.88
C GLY A 94 17.53 -8.78 -10.38
N CYS A 95 17.21 -8.87 -9.08
CA CYS A 95 16.37 -9.92 -8.52
C CYS A 95 15.05 -10.04 -9.31
N GLY A 96 14.70 -11.27 -9.71
CA GLY A 96 13.46 -11.55 -10.47
C GLY A 96 12.21 -11.65 -9.59
N GLU A 97 12.34 -11.71 -8.27
CA GLU A 97 11.22 -11.86 -7.33
C GLU A 97 10.64 -10.49 -6.90
N THR A 98 11.50 -9.54 -6.59
CA THR A 98 11.10 -8.25 -6.02
C THR A 98 10.15 -7.43 -6.88
N PRO A 99 10.18 -7.46 -8.24
CA PRO A 99 9.19 -6.79 -9.07
C PRO A 99 7.76 -7.28 -8.86
N TYR A 100 7.56 -8.56 -8.57
CA TYR A 100 6.22 -9.12 -8.28
C TYR A 100 5.71 -8.65 -6.91
N ILE A 101 6.58 -8.63 -5.89
CA ILE A 101 6.23 -8.12 -4.57
C ILE A 101 5.88 -6.63 -4.67
N LYS A 102 6.68 -5.84 -5.41
CA LYS A 102 6.38 -4.44 -5.67
C LYS A 102 5.02 -4.27 -6.35
N ALA A 103 4.70 -5.05 -7.36
CA ALA A 103 3.42 -4.98 -8.05
C ALA A 103 2.23 -5.29 -7.13
N ILE A 104 2.32 -6.33 -6.31
CA ILE A 104 1.27 -6.72 -5.37
C ILE A 104 1.09 -5.66 -4.28
N THR A 105 2.17 -5.18 -3.69
CA THR A 105 2.12 -4.15 -2.64
C THR A 105 1.66 -2.80 -3.19
N GLN A 106 1.95 -2.48 -4.45
CA GLN A 106 1.46 -1.28 -5.11
C GLN A 106 -0.08 -1.29 -5.20
N LEU A 107 -0.68 -2.45 -5.46
CA LEU A 107 -2.13 -2.60 -5.60
C LEU A 107 -2.84 -2.79 -4.26
N PHE A 108 -2.28 -3.60 -3.37
CA PHE A 108 -2.97 -4.11 -2.18
C PHE A 108 -2.26 -3.81 -0.86
N GLY A 109 -1.08 -3.19 -0.88
CA GLY A 109 -0.22 -3.06 0.29
C GLY A 109 -0.84 -2.33 1.48
N ASP A 110 -1.79 -1.43 1.25
CA ASP A 110 -2.51 -0.69 2.30
C ASP A 110 -3.41 -1.59 3.19
N ARG A 111 -3.65 -2.83 2.78
CA ARG A 111 -4.50 -3.81 3.49
C ARG A 111 -3.94 -5.24 3.46
N MET A 112 -2.65 -5.38 3.14
CA MET A 112 -2.03 -6.67 2.89
C MET A 112 -1.44 -7.26 4.18
N ILE A 113 -1.71 -8.53 4.43
CA ILE A 113 -1.05 -9.33 5.46
C ILE A 113 -0.21 -10.38 4.75
N VAL A 114 1.07 -10.44 5.09
CA VAL A 114 2.04 -11.35 4.49
C VAL A 114 2.47 -12.40 5.51
N ALA A 115 2.14 -13.65 5.23
CA ALA A 115 2.72 -14.81 5.90
C ALA A 115 3.91 -15.29 5.05
N ASN A 116 5.12 -14.96 5.48
CA ASN A 116 6.34 -15.28 4.76
C ASN A 116 6.97 -16.58 5.28
N ALA A 117 7.53 -17.37 4.39
CA ALA A 117 8.36 -18.51 4.75
C ALA A 117 9.84 -18.14 4.74
N THR A 118 10.65 -18.83 5.52
CA THR A 118 12.11 -18.63 5.53
C THR A 118 12.73 -18.86 4.15
N GLY A 119 13.46 -17.87 3.66
CA GLY A 119 14.08 -17.85 2.34
C GLY A 119 14.66 -16.47 2.03
N CYS A 120 14.89 -16.16 0.75
CA CYS A 120 15.40 -14.84 0.34
C CYS A 120 14.48 -13.70 0.81
N SER A 121 13.17 -13.88 0.70
CA SER A 121 12.19 -12.88 1.11
C SER A 121 12.20 -12.57 2.62
N SER A 122 12.59 -13.55 3.47
CA SER A 122 12.81 -13.28 4.89
C SER A 122 14.08 -12.48 5.15
N ILE A 123 15.12 -12.70 4.34
CA ILE A 123 16.40 -12.00 4.49
C ILE A 123 16.25 -10.52 4.11
N TYR A 124 15.78 -10.21 2.90
CA TYR A 124 15.65 -8.81 2.46
C TYR A 124 14.47 -8.06 3.07
N SER A 125 13.50 -8.76 3.68
CA SER A 125 12.35 -8.10 4.32
C SER A 125 12.50 -7.92 5.84
N GLY A 126 13.21 -8.80 6.54
CA GLY A 126 13.22 -8.82 8.00
C GLY A 126 14.58 -8.97 8.66
N SER A 127 15.61 -9.50 7.95
CA SER A 127 16.93 -9.73 8.54
C SER A 127 17.92 -8.59 8.33
N PHE A 128 17.73 -7.78 7.29
CA PHE A 128 18.52 -6.56 7.10
C PHE A 128 18.06 -5.43 8.00
N PRO A 129 18.94 -4.47 8.31
CA PRO A 129 18.61 -3.37 9.23
C PRO A 129 17.46 -2.49 8.72
N ALA A 130 17.25 -2.41 7.41
CA ALA A 130 16.16 -1.65 6.80
C ALA A 130 15.14 -2.60 6.17
N SER A 131 13.87 -2.45 6.55
CA SER A 131 12.77 -3.15 5.88
C SER A 131 12.40 -2.42 4.59
N PRO A 132 12.17 -3.14 3.48
CA PRO A 132 11.68 -2.54 2.23
C PRO A 132 10.20 -2.16 2.27
N TYR A 133 9.46 -2.64 3.26
CA TYR A 133 8.04 -2.30 3.45
C TYR A 133 7.90 -0.99 4.21
N CYS A 134 6.95 -0.17 3.78
CA CYS A 134 6.63 1.09 4.45
C CYS A 134 5.11 1.32 4.57
N LYS A 135 4.74 2.39 5.24
CA LYS A 135 3.34 2.83 5.42
C LYS A 135 3.06 4.04 4.55
N ASP A 136 1.82 4.17 4.10
CA ASP A 136 1.33 5.36 3.45
C ASP A 136 1.10 6.52 4.43
N LYS A 137 0.69 7.68 3.91
CA LYS A 137 0.38 8.89 4.70
C LYS A 137 -0.71 8.69 5.77
N ASN A 138 -1.52 7.64 5.65
CA ASN A 138 -2.58 7.28 6.60
C ASN A 138 -2.10 6.25 7.63
N GLY A 139 -0.81 5.89 7.62
CA GLY A 139 -0.24 4.88 8.51
C GLY A 139 -0.53 3.43 8.11
N ARG A 140 -1.06 3.20 6.90
CA ARG A 140 -1.41 1.88 6.38
C ARG A 140 -0.31 1.33 5.49
N GLY A 141 -0.01 0.04 5.62
CA GLY A 141 1.00 -0.66 4.83
C GLY A 141 0.97 -2.15 5.11
N PRO A 142 1.79 -2.93 4.39
CA PRO A 142 1.83 -4.37 4.57
C PRO A 142 2.21 -4.76 6.00
N ALA A 143 1.40 -5.62 6.62
CA ALA A 143 1.77 -6.32 7.84
C ALA A 143 2.52 -7.60 7.45
N TRP A 144 3.79 -7.70 7.87
CA TRP A 144 4.64 -8.81 7.48
C TRP A 144 5.10 -9.60 8.70
N ALA A 145 4.99 -10.90 8.62
CA ALA A 145 5.51 -11.81 9.63
C ALA A 145 6.10 -13.06 8.97
N ASN A 146 7.16 -13.61 9.58
CA ASN A 146 7.87 -14.77 9.06
C ASN A 146 7.60 -16.00 9.91
N SER A 147 7.52 -17.13 9.25
CA SER A 147 7.44 -18.46 9.84
C SER A 147 8.49 -19.37 9.21
N LEU A 148 8.61 -20.60 9.69
CA LEU A 148 9.44 -21.61 9.05
C LEU A 148 8.80 -22.06 7.74
N PHE A 149 9.61 -22.63 6.85
CA PHE A 149 9.11 -23.15 5.58
C PHE A 149 8.08 -24.27 5.80
N GLU A 150 8.33 -25.10 6.81
CA GLU A 150 7.56 -26.29 7.14
C GLU A 150 6.15 -26.01 7.66
N ASP A 151 5.93 -24.86 8.32
CA ASP A 151 4.68 -24.48 8.98
C ASP A 151 3.99 -23.27 8.37
N ASN A 152 4.48 -22.75 7.26
CA ASN A 152 3.98 -21.50 6.70
C ASN A 152 2.52 -21.56 6.23
N ALA A 153 2.06 -22.73 5.79
CA ALA A 153 0.67 -22.92 5.39
C ALA A 153 -0.29 -22.75 6.59
N GLU A 154 0.03 -23.37 7.72
CA GLU A 154 -0.73 -23.28 8.96
C GLU A 154 -0.66 -21.87 9.55
N PHE A 155 0.53 -21.26 9.50
CA PHE A 155 0.71 -19.87 9.94
C PHE A 155 -0.15 -18.90 9.14
N GLY A 156 -0.13 -19.01 7.81
CA GLY A 156 -0.97 -18.18 6.93
C GLY A 156 -2.46 -18.44 7.13
N LEU A 157 -2.86 -19.70 7.34
CA LEU A 157 -4.24 -20.04 7.69
C LEU A 157 -4.65 -19.41 9.02
N GLY A 158 -3.78 -19.47 10.04
CA GLY A 158 -4.02 -18.85 11.33
C GLY A 158 -4.23 -17.34 11.25
N LEU A 159 -3.40 -16.63 10.49
CA LEU A 159 -3.55 -15.18 10.23
C LEU A 159 -4.89 -14.89 9.53
N ARG A 160 -5.28 -15.70 8.55
CA ARG A 160 -6.56 -15.55 7.85
C ARG A 160 -7.76 -15.75 8.78
N LEU A 161 -7.75 -16.82 9.58
CA LEU A 161 -8.82 -17.11 10.54
C LEU A 161 -8.92 -16.03 11.63
N GLY A 162 -7.76 -15.54 12.12
CA GLY A 162 -7.72 -14.44 13.08
C GLY A 162 -8.35 -13.17 12.51
N SER A 163 -7.95 -12.76 11.31
CA SER A 163 -8.53 -11.59 10.63
C SER A 163 -10.03 -11.75 10.38
N GLN A 164 -10.46 -12.95 9.97
CA GLN A 164 -11.88 -13.23 9.76
C GLN A 164 -12.66 -13.09 11.07
N ARG A 165 -12.15 -13.63 12.17
CA ARG A 165 -12.79 -13.54 13.48
C ARG A 165 -12.93 -12.12 13.98
N LEU A 166 -11.91 -11.28 13.77
CA LEU A 166 -11.99 -9.85 14.09
C LEU A 166 -13.08 -9.15 13.28
N ARG A 167 -13.16 -9.41 11.98
CA ARG A 167 -14.22 -8.85 11.11
C ARG A 167 -15.62 -9.31 11.50
N GLU A 168 -15.78 -10.58 11.92
CA GLU A 168 -17.05 -11.09 12.44
C GLU A 168 -17.43 -10.37 13.75
N THR A 169 -16.46 -10.10 14.61
CA THR A 169 -16.68 -9.31 15.83
C THR A 169 -17.17 -7.91 15.53
N VAL A 170 -16.52 -7.21 14.58
CA VAL A 170 -16.96 -5.89 14.12
C VAL A 170 -18.37 -5.93 13.54
N ALA A 171 -18.67 -6.93 12.70
CA ALA A 171 -20.00 -7.10 12.11
C ALA A 171 -21.08 -7.34 13.19
N LYS A 172 -20.76 -8.12 14.20
CA LYS A 172 -21.66 -8.34 15.34
C LYS A 172 -21.91 -7.05 16.12
N LEU A 173 -20.86 -6.33 16.48
CA LEU A 173 -20.99 -5.05 17.20
C LEU A 173 -21.80 -4.03 16.40
N MET A 174 -21.64 -3.96 15.07
CA MET A 174 -22.45 -3.09 14.21
C MET A 174 -23.92 -3.53 14.20
N ALA A 175 -24.20 -4.84 14.17
CA ALA A 175 -25.56 -5.36 14.25
C ALA A 175 -26.21 -5.02 15.62
N ASP A 176 -25.47 -5.20 16.70
CA ASP A 176 -25.94 -4.80 18.05
C ASP A 176 -26.18 -3.27 18.11
N GLY A 177 -25.37 -2.50 17.41
CA GLY A 177 -25.53 -1.04 17.27
C GLY A 177 -26.80 -0.60 16.56
N LEU A 178 -27.38 -1.41 15.67
CA LEU A 178 -28.67 -1.14 15.05
C LEU A 178 -29.83 -1.11 16.06
N GLU A 179 -29.72 -1.95 17.08
CA GLU A 179 -30.73 -2.05 18.14
C GLU A 179 -30.49 -1.07 19.30
N CYS A 180 -29.30 -0.48 19.39
CA CYS A 180 -28.92 0.43 20.46
C CYS A 180 -29.69 1.76 20.38
N ASN A 181 -30.30 2.19 21.49
CA ASN A 181 -31.04 3.45 21.55
C ASN A 181 -30.13 4.70 21.60
N CYS A 182 -28.84 4.54 21.85
CA CYS A 182 -27.88 5.64 21.96
C CYS A 182 -27.22 6.02 20.61
N CYS A 183 -27.32 5.17 19.60
CA CYS A 183 -26.80 5.48 18.26
C CYS A 183 -27.78 6.32 17.48
N SER A 184 -27.28 7.37 16.80
CA SER A 184 -28.09 8.20 15.91
C SER A 184 -28.68 7.41 14.74
N ALA A 185 -29.80 7.88 14.19
CA ALA A 185 -30.41 7.22 13.03
C ALA A 185 -29.47 7.18 11.82
N GLU A 186 -28.65 8.22 11.65
CA GLU A 186 -27.65 8.31 10.59
C GLU A 186 -26.53 7.26 10.79
N LEU A 187 -26.00 7.11 12.00
CA LEU A 187 -25.00 6.12 12.31
C LEU A 187 -25.53 4.68 12.11
N LYS A 188 -26.78 4.40 12.50
CA LYS A 188 -27.44 3.12 12.24
C LYS A 188 -27.57 2.83 10.75
N ALA A 189 -27.94 3.83 9.94
CA ALA A 189 -28.01 3.66 8.49
C ALA A 189 -26.63 3.28 7.89
N LEU A 190 -25.56 3.90 8.36
CA LEU A 190 -24.18 3.55 7.94
C LEU A 190 -23.77 2.14 8.41
N PHE A 191 -24.14 1.72 9.60
CA PHE A 191 -23.91 0.35 10.06
C PHE A 191 -24.63 -0.68 9.18
N ALA A 192 -25.89 -0.43 8.83
CA ALA A 192 -26.66 -1.29 7.93
C ALA A 192 -26.03 -1.34 6.53
N GLU A 193 -25.57 -0.20 6.01
CA GLU A 193 -24.89 -0.11 4.73
C GLU A 193 -23.56 -0.89 4.74
N TRP A 194 -22.77 -0.76 5.80
CA TRP A 194 -21.53 -1.53 5.96
C TRP A 194 -21.78 -3.03 6.00
N LEU A 195 -22.75 -3.49 6.80
CA LEU A 195 -23.14 -4.90 6.92
C LEU A 195 -23.58 -5.51 5.58
N SER A 196 -24.34 -4.75 4.78
CA SER A 196 -24.78 -5.18 3.45
C SER A 196 -23.64 -5.24 2.41
N ASN A 197 -22.55 -4.51 2.65
CA ASN A 197 -21.40 -4.41 1.74
C ASN A 197 -20.13 -5.05 2.32
N LYS A 198 -20.18 -5.85 3.37
CA LYS A 198 -19.02 -6.40 4.10
C LYS A 198 -17.97 -7.10 3.23
N GLU A 199 -18.35 -7.64 2.08
CA GLU A 199 -17.43 -8.28 1.14
C GLU A 199 -16.85 -7.30 0.09
N ASN A 200 -17.33 -6.07 0.06
CA ASN A 200 -16.83 -5.04 -0.86
C ASN A 200 -15.86 -4.11 -0.12
N VAL A 201 -14.57 -4.36 -0.29
CA VAL A 201 -13.49 -3.66 0.43
C VAL A 201 -13.50 -2.15 0.19
N GLU A 202 -13.73 -1.70 -1.05
CA GLU A 202 -13.72 -0.27 -1.36
C GLU A 202 -14.91 0.45 -0.70
N LYS A 203 -16.11 -0.14 -0.77
CA LYS A 203 -17.29 0.41 -0.11
C LYS A 203 -17.19 0.42 1.41
N THR A 204 -16.70 -0.68 2.01
CA THR A 204 -16.54 -0.72 3.47
C THR A 204 -15.52 0.31 3.96
N LYS A 205 -14.49 0.60 3.18
CA LYS A 205 -13.51 1.66 3.47
C LYS A 205 -14.15 3.05 3.44
N GLU A 206 -14.89 3.38 2.38
CA GLU A 206 -15.60 4.65 2.25
C GLU A 206 -16.61 4.88 3.39
N ILE A 207 -17.34 3.82 3.77
CA ILE A 207 -18.31 3.88 4.87
C ILE A 207 -17.59 4.04 6.20
N ALA A 208 -16.48 3.32 6.44
CA ALA A 208 -15.70 3.42 7.66
C ALA A 208 -15.14 4.84 7.88
N GLU A 209 -14.73 5.53 6.82
CA GLU A 209 -14.29 6.94 6.90
C GLU A 209 -15.37 7.88 7.42
N LYS A 210 -16.65 7.55 7.20
CA LYS A 210 -17.82 8.31 7.72
C LYS A 210 -18.20 7.86 9.14
N ILE A 211 -18.13 6.56 9.42
CA ILE A 211 -18.52 5.98 10.71
C ILE A 211 -17.56 6.40 11.83
N VAL A 212 -16.24 6.36 11.60
CA VAL A 212 -15.23 6.60 12.65
C VAL A 212 -15.37 7.99 13.32
N PRO A 213 -15.55 9.11 12.61
CA PRO A 213 -15.81 10.40 13.25
C PRO A 213 -17.08 10.39 14.11
N MET A 214 -18.18 9.83 13.61
CA MET A 214 -19.46 9.80 14.32
C MET A 214 -19.41 8.93 15.57
N MET A 215 -18.68 7.80 15.54
CA MET A 215 -18.49 6.97 16.73
C MET A 215 -17.69 7.68 17.83
N LYS A 216 -16.76 8.57 17.48
CA LYS A 216 -16.01 9.37 18.47
C LYS A 216 -16.88 10.36 19.22
N GLU A 217 -17.98 10.81 18.62
CA GLU A 217 -18.97 11.70 19.24
C GLU A 217 -20.01 10.92 20.06
N CYS A 218 -20.10 9.62 19.84
CA CYS A 218 -21.05 8.73 20.54
C CYS A 218 -20.39 8.10 21.78
N ASN A 219 -20.92 8.35 22.95
CA ASN A 219 -20.40 7.82 24.22
C ASN A 219 -20.97 6.44 24.62
N CYS A 220 -21.51 5.66 23.68
CA CYS A 220 -22.04 4.34 24.00
C CYS A 220 -20.94 3.26 23.96
N ASP A 221 -21.09 2.22 24.77
CA ASP A 221 -20.11 1.14 24.88
C ASP A 221 -19.85 0.42 23.55
N ILE A 222 -20.86 0.25 22.71
CA ILE A 222 -20.72 -0.37 21.39
C ILE A 222 -19.82 0.49 20.50
N CYS A 223 -20.02 1.81 20.45
CA CYS A 223 -19.18 2.72 19.68
C CYS A 223 -17.73 2.73 20.19
N GLN A 224 -17.54 2.69 21.50
CA GLN A 224 -16.19 2.62 22.10
C GLN A 224 -15.49 1.31 21.75
N GLN A 225 -16.17 0.18 21.83
CA GLN A 225 -15.64 -1.11 21.41
C GLN A 225 -15.31 -1.12 19.90
N LEU A 226 -16.19 -0.58 19.05
CA LEU A 226 -15.92 -0.47 17.60
C LEU A 226 -14.71 0.41 17.28
N LEU A 227 -14.46 1.45 18.07
CA LEU A 227 -13.28 2.32 17.89
C LEU A 227 -11.96 1.59 18.16
N GLU A 228 -11.94 0.52 18.95
CA GLU A 228 -10.76 -0.33 19.13
C GLU A 228 -10.36 -1.04 17.83
N TYR A 229 -11.32 -1.28 16.94
CA TYR A 229 -11.15 -1.95 15.65
C TYR A 229 -11.09 -1.00 14.44
N LYS A 230 -10.98 0.31 14.66
CA LYS A 230 -11.05 1.32 13.58
C LYS A 230 -10.02 1.14 12.47
N ASP A 231 -8.91 0.48 12.76
CA ASP A 231 -7.77 0.27 11.85
C ASP A 231 -7.78 -1.13 11.20
N LEU A 232 -8.85 -1.93 11.42
CA LEU A 232 -9.04 -3.28 10.87
C LEU A 232 -9.66 -3.27 9.41
#